data_9480a291a924ef8a8152240190e0575e
#
_entry.id   9480a291a924ef8a8152240190e0575e
#
_cell.length_a   1.000
_cell.length_b   1.000
_cell.length_c   1.000
_cell.angle_alpha   90.00
_cell.angle_beta   90.00
_cell.angle_gamma   90.00
#
_symmetry.space_group_name_H-M   'P 1'
#
loop_
_entity.id
_entity.type
_entity.pdbx_description
1 polymer ?
#
loop_
_entity_poly.entity_id
_entity_poly.type
_entity_poly.pdbx_seq_one_letter_code
_entity_poly.pdbx_strand_id
1 'polypeptide(L)'
;NLEEKLKLTEWLKNQLKTFEELRLVCEPDLTILAFYVKDQNQINSNEKTSMLLTKINSSDEFFASSTMIENQKVIRICLLAYRLHFDRIEKLISIIRKYFIR
;
A
#
# COMPACT_ATOMS: atom_id res chain seq x y z
N ASN A 1 21.07 3.00 -0.75
CA ASN A 1 21.12 4.05 -1.75
C ASN A 1 19.71 4.61 -1.98
N LEU A 2 19.56 5.91 -1.75
CA LEU A 2 18.27 6.58 -1.88
C LEU A 2 17.71 6.49 -3.30
N GLU A 3 18.56 6.62 -4.30
CA GLU A 3 18.12 6.55 -5.70
C GLU A 3 17.52 5.20 -6.03
N GLU A 4 18.13 4.13 -5.55
CA GLU A 4 17.63 2.77 -5.74
C GLU A 4 16.28 2.58 -5.06
N LYS A 5 16.12 3.12 -3.85
CA LYS A 5 14.85 3.05 -3.12
C LYS A 5 13.76 3.83 -3.83
N LEU A 6 14.08 4.95 -4.44
CA LEU A 6 13.12 5.73 -5.22
C LEU A 6 12.66 4.97 -6.47
N LYS A 7 13.58 4.27 -7.14
CA LYS A 7 13.23 3.44 -8.30
C LYS A 7 12.31 2.28 -7.91
N LEU A 8 12.61 1.62 -6.79
CA LEU A 8 11.77 0.54 -6.28
C LEU A 8 10.39 1.03 -5.87
N THR A 9 10.33 2.19 -5.24
CA THR A 9 9.06 2.80 -4.86
C THR A 9 8.22 3.12 -6.10
N GLU A 10 8.83 3.67 -7.14
CA GLU A 10 8.14 4.00 -8.37
C GLU A 10 7.61 2.74 -9.06
N TRP A 11 8.43 1.68 -9.11
CA TRP A 11 8.01 0.39 -9.64
C TRP A 11 6.79 -0.14 -8.89
N LEU A 12 6.84 -0.08 -7.56
CA LEU A 12 5.75 -0.55 -6.71
C LEU A 12 4.47 0.23 -6.96
N LYS A 13 4.57 1.56 -7.07
CA LYS A 13 3.40 2.40 -7.38
C LYS A 13 2.79 2.01 -8.72
N ASN A 14 3.62 1.74 -9.72
CA ASN A 14 3.14 1.33 -11.03
C ASN A 14 2.42 0.00 -10.97
N GLN A 15 2.91 -0.94 -10.16
CA GLN A 15 2.24 -2.23 -9.97
C GLN A 15 0.89 -2.05 -9.28
N LEU A 16 0.82 -1.18 -8.26
CA LEU A 16 -0.44 -0.94 -7.55
C LEU A 16 -1.48 -0.26 -8.44
N LYS A 17 -1.05 0.55 -9.40
CA LYS A 17 -1.97 1.18 -10.36
C LYS A 17 -2.68 0.17 -11.26
N THR A 18 -2.15 -1.04 -11.39
CA THR A 18 -2.81 -2.08 -12.18
C THR A 18 -4.02 -2.68 -11.50
N PHE A 19 -4.17 -2.46 -10.19
CA PHE A 19 -5.34 -2.93 -9.44
C PHE A 19 -6.46 -1.91 -9.54
N GLU A 20 -7.58 -2.30 -10.13
CA GLU A 20 -8.74 -1.41 -10.28
C GLU A 20 -9.33 -0.99 -8.93
N GLU A 21 -9.20 -1.86 -7.93
CA GLU A 21 -9.76 -1.65 -6.60
C GLU A 21 -8.96 -0.67 -5.76
N LEU A 22 -7.73 -0.35 -6.17
CA LEU A 22 -6.85 0.52 -5.40
C LEU A 22 -6.78 1.92 -5.98
N ARG A 23 -6.60 2.90 -5.08
CA ARG A 23 -6.32 4.29 -5.45
C ARG A 23 -5.09 4.74 -4.67
N LEU A 24 -4.14 5.31 -5.39
CA LEU A 24 -2.94 5.88 -4.78
C LEU A 24 -3.21 7.30 -4.34
N VAL A 25 -2.64 7.65 -3.18
CA VAL A 25 -2.67 9.01 -2.66
C VAL A 25 -1.31 9.63 -2.90
N CYS A 26 -1.29 10.86 -3.40
CA CYS A 26 -0.05 11.58 -3.63
C CYS A 26 0.54 12.04 -2.30
N GLU A 27 1.77 11.63 -2.02
CA GLU A 27 2.51 12.02 -0.83
C GLU A 27 3.68 12.92 -1.22
N PRO A 28 3.97 13.98 -0.44
CA PRO A 28 5.14 14.81 -0.72
C PRO A 28 6.47 14.06 -0.55
N ASP A 29 6.49 13.08 0.35
CA ASP A 29 7.67 12.23 0.52
C ASP A 29 7.58 11.04 -0.45
N LEU A 30 8.53 10.98 -1.39
CA LEU A 30 8.53 9.95 -2.44
C LEU A 30 8.81 8.54 -1.91
N THR A 31 9.24 8.42 -0.65
CA THR A 31 9.52 7.13 -0.03
C THR A 31 8.34 6.58 0.76
N ILE A 32 7.24 7.32 0.82
CA ILE A 32 6.01 6.88 1.48
C ILE A 32 5.01 6.43 0.42
N LEU A 33 4.53 5.21 0.58
CA LEU A 33 3.47 4.66 -0.25
C LEU A 33 2.14 4.84 0.49
N ALA A 34 1.18 5.50 -0.14
CA ALA A 34 -0.14 5.72 0.45
C ALA A 34 -1.22 5.30 -0.54
N PHE A 35 -2.18 4.53 -0.07
CA PHE A 35 -3.26 4.02 -0.93
C PHE A 35 -4.45 3.56 -0.10
N TYR A 36 -5.58 3.37 -0.78
CA TYR A 36 -6.78 2.85 -0.15
C TYR A 36 -7.56 1.98 -1.13
N VAL A 37 -8.48 1.20 -0.58
CA VAL A 37 -9.38 0.37 -1.39
C VAL A 37 -10.60 1.21 -1.77
N LYS A 38 -10.82 1.35 -3.06
CA LYS A 38 -11.93 2.12 -3.61
C LYS A 38 -13.24 1.38 -3.44
N ASP A 39 -14.30 2.10 -3.09
CA ASP A 39 -15.66 1.59 -3.10
C ASP A 39 -16.62 2.77 -3.28
N GLN A 40 -17.80 2.51 -3.81
CA GLN A 40 -18.83 3.54 -4.00
C GLN A 40 -19.34 4.06 -2.65
N ASN A 41 -19.36 3.20 -1.65
CA ASN A 41 -19.77 3.55 -0.30
C ASN A 41 -18.55 3.83 0.55
N GLN A 42 -18.49 5.03 1.16
CA GLN A 42 -17.35 5.45 1.96
C GLN A 42 -17.09 4.51 3.15
N ILE A 43 -18.16 4.03 3.79
CA ILE A 43 -18.03 3.12 4.93
C ILE A 43 -17.40 1.80 4.47
N ASN A 44 -17.88 1.27 3.35
CA ASN A 44 -17.34 0.02 2.79
C ASN A 44 -15.89 0.19 2.36
N SER A 45 -15.54 1.33 1.77
CA SER A 45 -14.17 1.64 1.39
C SER A 45 -13.26 1.60 2.61
N ASN A 46 -13.66 2.23 3.70
CA ASN A 46 -12.88 2.27 4.94
C ASN A 46 -12.75 0.87 5.56
N GLU A 47 -13.81 0.06 5.53
CA GLU A 47 -13.76 -1.30 6.03
C GLU A 47 -12.82 -2.17 5.22
N LYS A 48 -12.91 -2.12 3.89
CA LYS A 48 -12.03 -2.87 3.00
C LYS A 48 -10.58 -2.46 3.17
N THR A 49 -10.33 -1.16 3.33
CA THR A 49 -8.99 -0.65 3.58
C THR A 49 -8.45 -1.18 4.91
N SER A 50 -9.27 -1.22 5.96
CA SER A 50 -8.89 -1.78 7.25
C SER A 50 -8.55 -3.26 7.16
N MET A 51 -9.33 -4.01 6.40
CA MET A 51 -9.09 -5.44 6.20
C MET A 51 -7.78 -5.69 5.47
N LEU A 52 -7.49 -4.91 4.44
CA LEU A 52 -6.24 -5.01 3.70
C LEU A 52 -5.06 -4.64 4.59
N LEU A 53 -5.19 -3.60 5.41
CA LEU A 53 -4.17 -3.20 6.36
C LEU A 53 -3.83 -4.35 7.32
N THR A 54 -4.85 -5.01 7.84
CA THR A 54 -4.67 -6.17 8.73
C THR A 54 -3.91 -7.29 8.02
N LYS A 55 -4.24 -7.56 6.76
CA LYS A 55 -3.56 -8.58 5.96
C LYS A 55 -2.08 -8.25 5.79
N ILE A 56 -1.76 -7.01 5.47
CA ILE A 56 -0.37 -6.58 5.28
C ILE A 56 0.41 -6.74 6.59
N ASN A 57 -0.16 -6.29 7.71
CA ASN A 57 0.52 -6.36 9.00
C ASN A 57 0.62 -7.79 9.54
N SER A 58 -0.28 -8.68 9.15
CA SER A 58 -0.24 -10.07 9.61
C SER A 58 0.89 -10.87 8.97
N SER A 59 1.53 -10.35 7.94
CA SER A 59 2.64 -11.03 7.28
C SER A 59 3.95 -11.01 8.09
N ASP A 60 4.03 -10.18 9.13
CA ASP A 60 5.22 -9.94 9.95
C ASP A 60 6.40 -9.34 9.19
N GLU A 61 6.26 -9.10 7.91
CA GLU A 61 7.33 -8.54 7.07
C GLU A 61 7.18 -7.05 6.82
N PHE A 62 5.95 -6.57 6.89
CA PHE A 62 5.65 -5.16 6.67
C PHE A 62 4.85 -4.62 7.83
N PHE A 63 5.15 -3.40 8.18
CA PHE A 63 4.37 -2.66 9.16
C PHE A 63 3.78 -1.44 8.46
N ALA A 64 2.47 -1.47 8.28
CA ALA A 64 1.73 -0.38 7.69
C ALA A 64 0.92 0.33 8.77
N SER A 65 0.75 1.62 8.61
CA SER A 65 -0.12 2.41 9.47
C SER A 65 -1.28 2.95 8.64
N SER A 66 -2.23 3.59 9.31
CA SER A 66 -3.34 4.23 8.63
C SER A 66 -3.50 5.65 9.10
N THR A 67 -4.11 6.46 8.24
CA THR A 67 -4.49 7.82 8.57
C THR A 67 -5.85 8.10 7.95
N MET A 68 -6.50 9.16 8.41
CA MET A 68 -7.78 9.59 7.84
C MET A 68 -7.56 10.89 7.07
N ILE A 69 -7.97 10.90 5.82
CA ILE A 69 -7.93 12.10 4.98
C ILE A 69 -9.35 12.31 4.45
N GLU A 70 -9.99 13.39 4.89
CA GLU A 70 -11.36 13.73 4.47
C GLU A 70 -12.33 12.55 4.59
N ASN A 71 -12.31 11.88 5.75
CA ASN A 71 -13.14 10.72 6.08
C ASN A 71 -12.77 9.43 5.31
N GLN A 72 -11.68 9.45 4.57
CA GLN A 72 -11.16 8.28 3.87
C GLN A 72 -10.00 7.67 4.65
N LYS A 73 -10.11 6.41 5.03
CA LYS A 73 -9.00 5.67 5.63
C LYS A 73 -7.98 5.34 4.56
N VAL A 74 -6.73 5.63 4.84
CA VAL A 74 -5.61 5.46 3.90
C VAL A 74 -4.52 4.64 4.58
N ILE A 75 -3.99 3.65 3.88
CA ILE A 75 -2.86 2.84 4.33
C ILE A 75 -1.58 3.58 3.94
N ARG A 76 -0.64 3.72 4.88
CA ARG A 76 0.66 4.34 4.64
C ARG A 76 1.78 3.39 5.01
N ILE A 77 2.73 3.23 4.09
CA ILE A 77 3.92 2.39 4.29
C ILE A 77 5.14 3.25 4.02
N CYS A 78 6.00 3.40 5.05
CA CYS A 78 7.27 4.11 4.87
C CYS A 78 8.32 3.12 4.39
N LEU A 79 8.71 3.22 3.13
CA LEU A 79 9.61 2.26 2.51
C LEU A 79 11.07 2.43 2.95
N LEU A 80 11.45 3.61 3.47
CA LEU A 80 12.80 3.83 4.01
C LEU A 80 13.07 3.02 5.27
N ALA A 81 12.02 2.64 6.02
CA ALA A 81 12.16 1.89 7.25
C ALA A 81 12.58 0.44 7.01
N TYR A 82 12.53 -0.01 5.78
CA TYR A 82 12.81 -1.41 5.42
C TYR A 82 14.08 -1.51 4.61
N ARG A 83 14.77 -2.66 4.75
CA ARG A 83 15.83 -3.01 3.80
C ARG A 83 15.13 -3.50 2.54
N LEU A 84 14.98 -2.59 1.58
CA LEU A 84 14.24 -2.90 0.37
C LEU A 84 15.07 -3.73 -0.59
N HIS A 85 14.71 -5.00 -0.67
CA HIS A 85 15.11 -5.86 -1.77
C HIS A 85 13.88 -6.09 -2.64
N PHE A 86 14.11 -6.32 -3.91
CA PHE A 86 13.04 -6.55 -4.87
C PHE A 86 12.09 -7.66 -4.40
N ASP A 87 12.64 -8.71 -3.80
CA ASP A 87 11.88 -9.86 -3.30
C ASP A 87 10.78 -9.44 -2.30
N ARG A 88 11.11 -8.49 -1.41
CA ARG A 88 10.15 -8.03 -0.40
C ARG A 88 9.04 -7.22 -1.02
N ILE A 89 9.36 -6.43 -2.03
CA ILE A 89 8.37 -5.64 -2.76
C ILE A 89 7.42 -6.54 -3.53
N GLU A 90 7.95 -7.57 -4.18
CA GLU A 90 7.13 -8.58 -4.84
C GLU A 90 6.21 -9.28 -3.84
N LYS A 91 6.69 -9.53 -2.64
CA LYS A 91 5.89 -10.16 -1.60
C LYS A 91 4.74 -9.28 -1.15
N LEU A 92 4.98 -7.98 -1.01
CA LEU A 92 3.90 -7.03 -0.70
C LEU A 92 2.82 -7.07 -1.78
N ILE A 93 3.22 -7.04 -3.05
CA ILE A 93 2.28 -7.13 -4.17
C ILE A 93 1.53 -8.46 -4.15
N SER A 94 2.21 -9.53 -3.82
CA SER A 94 1.58 -10.86 -3.71
C SER A 94 0.51 -10.87 -2.62
N ILE A 95 0.76 -10.27 -1.47
CA ILE A 95 -0.21 -10.17 -0.38
C ILE A 95 -1.44 -9.39 -0.85
N ILE A 96 -1.24 -8.27 -1.51
CA ILE A 96 -2.32 -7.45 -2.03
C ILE A 96 -3.11 -8.20 -3.10
N ARG A 97 -2.42 -8.87 -4.01
CA ARG A 97 -3.06 -9.65 -5.07
C ARG A 97 -3.94 -10.75 -4.49
N LYS A 98 -3.44 -11.46 -3.49
CA LYS A 98 -4.21 -12.53 -2.84
C LYS A 98 -5.47 -11.99 -2.15
N TYR A 99 -5.40 -10.77 -1.63
CA TYR A 99 -6.56 -10.15 -1.00
C TYR A 99 -7.70 -9.96 -2.02
N PHE A 100 -7.37 -9.63 -3.27
CA PHE A 100 -8.36 -9.39 -4.32
C PHE A 100 -8.74 -10.62 -5.14
N ILE A 101 -8.01 -11.71 -5.00
CA ILE A 101 -8.35 -12.98 -5.63
C ILE A 101 -9.32 -13.72 -4.72
N ARG A 102 -10.44 -14.12 -5.29
CA ARG A 102 -11.46 -14.86 -4.58
C ARG A 102 -11.51 -16.31 -5.01
#